data_b08d579d23367c219b581ca87423b24b
#
_entry.id   b08d579d23367c219b581ca87423b24b
#
_cell.length_a   1.000
_cell.length_b   1.000
_cell.length_c   1.000
_cell.angle_alpha   90.00
_cell.angle_beta   90.00
_cell.angle_gamma   90.00
#
_symmetry.space_group_name_H-M   'P 1'
#
loop_
_entity.id
_entity.type
_entity.pdbx_description
1 polymer ?
#
loop_
_entity_poly.entity_id
_entity_poly.type
_entity_poly.pdbx_seq_one_letter_code
_entity_poly.pdbx_strand_id
1 'polypeptide(L)'
;MMRTNRNGFTIAIALSSIAGLILLAPAQSLAQEKHKLSWSARPENTKFTVQHQLEIPDMPRHTVRLFEIRRTFPENPPMVEGLKVVEEVVHGVSDYIAGNGRGWGYSLWRYENGDTSFGQWQNTTQTVVKPDGSRSTTFVGTYITTGGTGKLRGLKGLGRYLGLAELTAEGKTTRNEYSAEGEYWIEK
;
A
#
# COMPACT_ATOMS: atom_id res chain seq x y z
N MET A 1 -19.52 -69.61 72.79
CA MET A 1 -18.66 -70.04 71.68
C MET A 1 -19.37 -69.68 70.37
N MET A 2 -19.10 -68.46 69.88
CA MET A 2 -19.76 -67.88 68.67
C MET A 2 -18.72 -67.59 67.66
N ARG A 3 -18.80 -68.18 66.48
CA ARG A 3 -18.01 -67.89 65.29
C ARG A 3 -18.74 -66.82 64.45
N THR A 4 -18.17 -65.70 64.30
CA THR A 4 -18.61 -64.65 63.34
C THR A 4 -17.89 -64.81 62.00
N ASN A 5 -18.63 -65.06 60.96
CA ASN A 5 -18.18 -65.18 59.58
C ASN A 5 -18.29 -63.75 58.93
N ARG A 6 -17.19 -63.16 58.53
CA ARG A 6 -17.20 -61.89 57.78
C ARG A 6 -16.88 -62.19 56.31
N ASN A 7 -17.89 -62.18 55.50
CA ASN A 7 -17.74 -62.18 54.04
C ASN A 7 -17.36 -60.79 53.57
N GLY A 8 -16.11 -60.59 53.04
CA GLY A 8 -15.68 -59.40 52.42
C GLY A 8 -16.15 -59.42 50.94
N PHE A 9 -16.95 -58.44 50.62
CA PHE A 9 -17.31 -58.12 49.22
C PHE A 9 -16.21 -57.16 48.63
N THR A 10 -15.45 -57.66 47.64
CA THR A 10 -14.50 -56.89 46.89
C THR A 10 -15.21 -56.37 45.66
N ILE A 11 -15.49 -55.04 45.65
CA ILE A 11 -16.02 -54.36 44.47
C ILE A 11 -14.82 -53.95 43.59
N ALA A 12 -14.68 -54.57 42.44
CA ALA A 12 -13.72 -54.17 41.42
C ALA A 12 -14.33 -53.07 40.62
N ILE A 13 -13.75 -51.83 40.77
CA ILE A 13 -14.09 -50.68 39.95
C ILE A 13 -13.22 -50.74 38.69
N ALA A 14 -13.83 -51.07 37.55
CA ALA A 14 -13.19 -50.97 36.25
C ALA A 14 -13.20 -49.50 35.79
N LEU A 15 -12.06 -48.83 35.86
CA LEU A 15 -11.88 -47.53 35.23
C LEU A 15 -11.68 -47.68 33.72
N SER A 16 -12.72 -47.40 32.96
CA SER A 16 -12.65 -47.30 31.49
C SER A 16 -12.03 -45.95 31.12
N SER A 17 -10.75 -45.94 30.80
CA SER A 17 -10.05 -44.76 30.24
C SER A 17 -10.43 -44.60 28.77
N ILE A 18 -11.41 -43.74 28.47
CA ILE A 18 -11.68 -43.28 27.11
C ILE A 18 -10.62 -42.22 26.79
N ALA A 19 -9.54 -42.65 26.16
CA ALA A 19 -8.58 -41.74 25.54
C ALA A 19 -9.22 -41.10 24.30
N GLY A 20 -9.81 -39.90 24.46
CA GLY A 20 -10.27 -39.09 23.37
C GLY A 20 -9.08 -38.59 22.55
N LEU A 21 -8.83 -39.23 21.41
CA LEU A 21 -7.87 -38.78 20.41
C LEU A 21 -8.46 -37.55 19.72
N ILE A 22 -8.16 -36.36 20.26
CA ILE A 22 -8.45 -35.11 19.58
C ILE A 22 -7.47 -35.02 18.39
N LEU A 23 -7.93 -35.37 17.20
CA LEU A 23 -7.26 -35.09 15.94
C LEU A 23 -7.22 -33.56 15.77
N LEU A 24 -6.15 -32.94 16.24
CA LEU A 24 -5.75 -31.60 15.85
C LEU A 24 -5.42 -31.67 14.35
N ALA A 25 -6.43 -31.51 13.48
CA ALA A 25 -6.19 -31.21 12.09
C ALA A 25 -5.38 -29.91 12.07
N PRO A 26 -4.18 -29.86 11.45
CA PRO A 26 -3.49 -28.62 11.29
C PRO A 26 -4.43 -27.70 10.50
N ALA A 27 -4.83 -26.59 11.12
CA ALA A 27 -5.47 -25.51 10.38
C ALA A 27 -4.46 -25.11 9.30
N GLN A 28 -4.68 -25.59 8.08
CA GLN A 28 -3.93 -25.09 6.92
C GLN A 28 -4.31 -23.62 6.82
N SER A 29 -3.48 -22.78 7.40
CA SER A 29 -3.43 -21.38 7.04
C SER A 29 -3.20 -21.38 5.53
N LEU A 30 -4.26 -21.19 4.76
CA LEU A 30 -4.16 -20.94 3.33
C LEU A 30 -3.35 -19.65 3.23
N ALA A 31 -2.06 -19.81 3.05
CA ALA A 31 -1.17 -18.67 2.81
C ALA A 31 -1.78 -17.92 1.63
N GLN A 32 -2.18 -16.69 1.88
CA GLN A 32 -2.82 -15.84 0.88
C GLN A 32 -1.82 -15.65 -0.27
N GLU A 33 -2.21 -16.01 -1.49
CA GLU A 33 -1.35 -15.89 -2.65
C GLU A 33 -1.05 -14.40 -2.90
N LYS A 34 0.24 -14.05 -2.87
CA LYS A 34 0.72 -12.70 -3.09
C LYS A 34 1.35 -12.59 -4.47
N HIS A 35 0.94 -11.57 -5.21
CA HIS A 35 1.42 -11.27 -6.54
C HIS A 35 2.30 -10.04 -6.52
N LYS A 36 3.44 -10.09 -7.21
CA LYS A 36 4.32 -8.92 -7.37
C LYS A 36 3.72 -7.95 -8.36
N LEU A 37 3.91 -6.67 -8.10
CA LEU A 37 3.47 -5.58 -8.94
C LEU A 37 4.57 -4.53 -9.05
N SER A 38 4.86 -4.08 -10.27
CA SER A 38 5.75 -2.95 -10.51
C SER A 38 5.24 -2.12 -11.68
N TRP A 39 5.44 -0.81 -11.59
CA TRP A 39 5.07 0.10 -12.66
C TRP A 39 5.93 1.36 -12.64
N SER A 40 5.91 2.07 -13.75
CA SER A 40 6.49 3.40 -13.88
C SER A 40 5.52 4.31 -14.63
N ALA A 41 5.65 5.61 -14.43
CA ALA A 41 4.88 6.59 -15.17
C ALA A 41 5.83 7.55 -15.89
N ARG A 42 5.52 7.82 -17.17
CA ARG A 42 6.26 8.78 -17.97
C ARG A 42 5.78 10.20 -17.70
N PRO A 43 6.66 11.20 -17.78
CA PRO A 43 6.30 12.62 -17.57
C PRO A 43 5.15 13.09 -18.45
N GLU A 44 5.17 12.72 -19.73
CA GLU A 44 4.16 13.09 -20.74
C GLU A 44 2.76 12.55 -20.43
N ASN A 45 2.70 11.45 -19.67
CA ASN A 45 1.47 10.80 -19.25
C ASN A 45 1.05 11.18 -17.81
N THR A 46 1.72 12.18 -17.21
CA THR A 46 1.48 12.65 -15.84
C THR A 46 1.12 14.13 -15.85
N LYS A 47 -0.06 14.47 -15.31
CA LYS A 47 -0.55 15.86 -15.29
C LYS A 47 -1.04 16.22 -13.88
N PHE A 48 -0.66 17.42 -13.42
CA PHE A 48 -1.33 18.08 -12.32
C PHE A 48 -2.60 18.74 -12.85
N THR A 49 -3.76 18.32 -12.36
CA THR A 49 -5.08 18.81 -12.80
C THR A 49 -5.69 19.79 -11.82
N VAL A 50 -5.30 19.69 -10.53
CA VAL A 50 -5.69 20.62 -9.47
C VAL A 50 -4.47 20.95 -8.64
N GLN A 51 -4.28 22.23 -8.30
CA GLN A 51 -3.27 22.66 -7.34
C GLN A 51 -3.77 23.91 -6.59
N HIS A 52 -3.80 23.82 -5.27
CA HIS A 52 -4.03 24.94 -4.36
C HIS A 52 -2.89 25.00 -3.37
N GLN A 53 -2.24 26.14 -3.26
CA GLN A 53 -1.09 26.33 -2.38
C GLN A 53 -1.38 27.45 -1.37
N LEU A 54 -0.99 27.22 -0.14
CA LEU A 54 -1.02 28.17 0.96
C LEU A 54 0.42 28.38 1.45
N GLU A 55 0.84 29.63 1.51
CA GLU A 55 2.07 30.01 2.19
C GLU A 55 1.83 30.11 3.69
N ILE A 56 2.68 29.46 4.49
CA ILE A 56 2.62 29.45 5.93
C ILE A 56 3.70 30.42 6.46
N PRO A 57 3.34 31.48 7.21
CA PRO A 57 4.29 32.54 7.57
C PRO A 57 5.17 32.24 8.80
N ASP A 58 5.23 31.01 9.27
CA ASP A 58 6.03 30.57 10.40
C ASP A 58 7.52 30.43 10.07
N MET A 59 7.82 30.00 8.83
CA MET A 59 9.18 29.83 8.31
C MET A 59 9.27 30.26 6.84
N PRO A 60 10.44 30.79 6.39
CA PRO A 60 10.63 31.12 4.99
C PRO A 60 10.42 29.93 4.05
N ARG A 61 9.61 30.11 3.01
CA ARG A 61 9.28 29.08 1.99
C ARG A 61 8.58 27.85 2.56
N HIS A 62 7.83 28.01 3.64
CA HIS A 62 6.93 26.99 4.14
C HIS A 62 5.62 27.04 3.34
N THR A 63 5.27 25.92 2.69
CA THR A 63 4.08 25.83 1.85
C THR A 63 3.32 24.56 2.16
N VAL A 64 2.00 24.65 2.24
CA VAL A 64 1.10 23.51 2.21
C VAL A 64 0.35 23.54 0.89
N ARG A 65 0.35 22.42 0.18
CA ARG A 65 -0.30 22.31 -1.13
C ARG A 65 -1.27 21.15 -1.14
N LEU A 66 -2.49 21.39 -1.64
CA LEU A 66 -3.47 20.38 -2.01
C LEU A 66 -3.40 20.19 -3.54
N PHE A 67 -3.36 18.94 -4.01
CA PHE A 67 -3.20 18.67 -5.43
C PHE A 67 -3.90 17.40 -5.90
N GLU A 68 -4.22 17.37 -7.20
CA GLU A 68 -4.58 16.17 -7.94
C GLU A 68 -3.56 15.93 -9.06
N ILE A 69 -3.14 14.68 -9.20
CA ILE A 69 -2.35 14.21 -10.33
C ILE A 69 -3.14 13.12 -11.03
N ARG A 70 -3.15 13.17 -12.37
CA ARG A 70 -3.63 12.08 -13.23
C ARG A 70 -2.49 11.48 -14.01
N ARG A 71 -2.43 10.15 -14.01
CA ARG A 71 -1.48 9.38 -14.82
C ARG A 71 -2.23 8.40 -15.70
N THR A 72 -1.80 8.28 -16.94
CA THR A 72 -2.30 7.27 -17.88
C THR A 72 -1.17 6.32 -18.27
N PHE A 73 -1.54 5.11 -18.69
CA PHE A 73 -0.59 4.05 -19.01
C PHE A 73 -0.86 3.49 -20.41
N PRO A 74 -0.64 4.27 -21.49
CA PRO A 74 -0.90 3.81 -22.86
C PRO A 74 0.04 2.68 -23.29
N GLU A 75 1.25 2.65 -22.70
CA GLU A 75 2.26 1.62 -22.93
C GLU A 75 2.57 0.91 -21.62
N ASN A 76 2.63 -0.43 -21.64
CA ASN A 76 2.97 -1.26 -20.48
C ASN A 76 2.13 -0.94 -19.22
N PRO A 77 0.79 -0.97 -19.31
CA PRO A 77 -0.06 -0.70 -18.16
C PRO A 77 0.20 -1.68 -17.02
N PRO A 78 0.14 -1.24 -15.76
CA PRO A 78 0.13 -2.16 -14.62
C PRO A 78 -1.02 -3.15 -14.75
N MET A 79 -0.78 -4.40 -14.34
CA MET A 79 -1.77 -5.47 -14.41
C MET A 79 -2.09 -5.97 -13.00
N VAL A 80 -3.38 -6.02 -12.65
CA VAL A 80 -3.88 -6.57 -11.38
C VAL A 80 -5.03 -7.52 -11.68
N GLU A 81 -4.93 -8.77 -11.24
CA GLU A 81 -5.92 -9.82 -11.52
C GLU A 81 -6.27 -9.96 -13.02
N GLY A 82 -5.28 -9.76 -13.90
CA GLY A 82 -5.47 -9.80 -15.35
C GLY A 82 -6.16 -8.58 -15.95
N LEU A 83 -6.44 -7.53 -15.18
CA LEU A 83 -7.04 -6.28 -15.63
C LEU A 83 -5.97 -5.20 -15.81
N LYS A 84 -6.02 -4.46 -16.92
CA LYS A 84 -5.13 -3.32 -17.18
C LYS A 84 -5.59 -2.10 -16.41
N VAL A 85 -4.64 -1.42 -15.75
CA VAL A 85 -4.87 -0.08 -15.22
C VAL A 85 -4.82 0.92 -16.37
N VAL A 86 -5.87 1.70 -16.55
CA VAL A 86 -5.94 2.72 -17.62
C VAL A 86 -5.65 4.12 -17.10
N GLU A 87 -5.98 4.39 -15.85
CA GLU A 87 -5.74 5.68 -15.20
C GLU A 87 -5.45 5.51 -13.71
N GLU A 88 -4.52 6.32 -13.20
CA GLU A 88 -4.32 6.58 -11.77
C GLU A 88 -4.69 8.03 -11.47
N VAL A 89 -5.54 8.25 -10.46
CA VAL A 89 -5.85 9.57 -9.90
C VAL A 89 -5.29 9.63 -8.49
N VAL A 90 -4.42 10.58 -8.24
CA VAL A 90 -3.77 10.80 -6.95
C VAL A 90 -4.27 12.10 -6.37
N HIS A 91 -4.85 12.06 -5.19
CA HIS A 91 -5.19 13.24 -4.38
C HIS A 91 -4.20 13.33 -3.24
N GLY A 92 -3.58 14.49 -3.07
CA GLY A 92 -2.52 14.64 -2.10
C GLY A 92 -2.45 15.98 -1.42
N VAL A 93 -1.82 15.95 -0.26
CA VAL A 93 -1.34 17.10 0.49
C VAL A 93 0.18 17.02 0.56
N SER A 94 0.86 18.13 0.37
CA SER A 94 2.29 18.26 0.68
C SER A 94 2.50 19.42 1.64
N ASP A 95 3.41 19.21 2.58
CA ASP A 95 3.82 20.14 3.62
C ASP A 95 5.34 20.27 3.54
N TYR A 96 5.81 21.38 2.93
CA TYR A 96 7.20 21.56 2.55
C TYR A 96 7.79 22.88 3.03
N ILE A 97 8.99 22.79 3.60
CA ILE A 97 9.85 23.93 3.87
C ILE A 97 10.99 23.91 2.85
N ALA A 98 11.03 24.89 1.97
CA ALA A 98 12.04 24.97 0.91
C ALA A 98 12.12 23.73 0.01
N GLY A 99 10.99 23.06 -0.24
CA GLY A 99 10.91 21.86 -1.06
C GLY A 99 11.25 20.56 -0.30
N ASN A 100 11.45 20.63 1.02
CA ASN A 100 11.73 19.49 1.87
C ASN A 100 10.57 19.26 2.84
N GLY A 101 10.15 18.02 3.01
CA GLY A 101 9.06 17.73 3.91
C GLY A 101 8.35 16.41 3.57
N ARG A 102 7.06 16.37 3.81
CA ARG A 102 6.25 15.15 3.65
C ARG A 102 5.05 15.39 2.74
N GLY A 103 4.60 14.32 2.11
CA GLY A 103 3.34 14.28 1.41
C GLY A 103 2.54 13.06 1.81
N TRP A 104 1.23 13.14 1.69
CA TRP A 104 0.32 12.01 1.93
C TRP A 104 -0.98 12.20 1.16
N GLY A 105 -1.71 11.13 1.01
CA GLY A 105 -3.00 11.21 0.34
C GLY A 105 -3.58 9.88 -0.06
N TYR A 106 -4.38 9.94 -1.11
CA TYR A 106 -5.17 8.82 -1.60
C TYR A 106 -4.89 8.59 -3.08
N SER A 107 -5.01 7.35 -3.52
CA SER A 107 -4.95 6.96 -4.91
C SER A 107 -6.18 6.18 -5.31
N LEU A 108 -6.64 6.40 -6.53
CA LEU A 108 -7.68 5.65 -7.19
C LEU A 108 -7.11 5.13 -8.52
N TRP A 109 -7.18 3.83 -8.75
CA TRP A 109 -6.90 3.23 -10.04
C TRP A 109 -8.21 2.87 -10.74
N ARG A 110 -8.27 3.16 -12.03
CA ARG A 110 -9.37 2.76 -12.92
C ARG A 110 -8.87 1.68 -13.86
N TYR A 111 -9.67 0.67 -14.07
CA TYR A 111 -9.33 -0.48 -14.89
C TYR A 111 -10.14 -0.50 -16.18
N GLU A 112 -9.64 -1.21 -17.18
CA GLU A 112 -10.25 -1.30 -18.52
C GLU A 112 -11.70 -1.80 -18.52
N ASN A 113 -12.09 -2.58 -17.51
CA ASN A 113 -13.44 -3.11 -17.34
C ASN A 113 -14.38 -2.19 -16.53
N GLY A 114 -13.91 -1.00 -16.09
CA GLY A 114 -14.66 -0.06 -15.27
C GLY A 114 -14.55 -0.29 -13.76
N ASP A 115 -13.91 -1.36 -13.31
CA ASP A 115 -13.60 -1.54 -11.89
C ASP A 115 -12.61 -0.48 -11.39
N THR A 116 -12.55 -0.31 -10.09
CA THR A 116 -11.63 0.62 -9.42
C THR A 116 -10.94 -0.05 -8.24
N SER A 117 -9.73 0.40 -7.93
CA SER A 117 -9.09 0.14 -6.64
C SER A 117 -8.64 1.45 -6.02
N PHE A 118 -8.50 1.46 -4.71
CA PHE A 118 -8.17 2.64 -3.94
C PHE A 118 -7.19 2.32 -2.83
N GLY A 119 -6.40 3.33 -2.48
CA GLY A 119 -5.37 3.19 -1.49
C GLY A 119 -4.97 4.51 -0.86
N GLN A 120 -3.98 4.41 -0.02
CA GLN A 120 -3.35 5.54 0.66
C GLN A 120 -1.85 5.50 0.39
N TRP A 121 -1.24 6.67 0.39
CA TRP A 121 0.20 6.81 0.20
C TRP A 121 0.77 7.89 1.10
N GLN A 122 2.07 7.78 1.40
CA GLN A 122 2.84 8.81 2.08
C GLN A 122 4.28 8.82 1.57
N ASN A 123 4.92 9.98 1.64
CA ASN A 123 6.32 10.12 1.27
C ASN A 123 7.07 11.15 2.11
N THR A 124 8.38 11.07 2.00
CA THR A 124 9.32 12.15 2.33
C THR A 124 9.93 12.66 1.05
N THR A 125 10.03 13.99 0.95
CA THR A 125 10.62 14.70 -0.18
C THR A 125 11.84 15.47 0.27
N GLN A 126 12.90 15.40 -0.52
CA GLN A 126 14.14 16.14 -0.32
C GLN A 126 14.52 16.85 -1.60
N THR A 127 14.79 18.15 -1.49
CA THR A 127 15.24 19.00 -2.60
C THR A 127 16.62 19.52 -2.30
N VAL A 128 17.54 19.33 -3.23
CA VAL A 128 18.89 19.88 -3.21
C VAL A 128 18.94 21.00 -4.25
N VAL A 129 19.37 22.19 -3.84
CA VAL A 129 19.66 23.32 -4.74
C VAL A 129 21.15 23.31 -5.03
N LYS A 130 21.51 23.22 -6.31
CA LYS A 130 22.91 23.23 -6.77
C LYS A 130 23.45 24.67 -6.86
N PRO A 131 24.76 24.85 -6.93
CA PRO A 131 25.38 26.18 -7.03
C PRO A 131 24.92 27.03 -8.24
N ASP A 132 24.53 26.38 -9.33
CA ASP A 132 23.99 27.02 -10.54
C ASP A 132 22.49 27.37 -10.42
N GLY A 133 21.88 27.17 -9.26
CA GLY A 133 20.46 27.40 -9.02
C GLY A 133 19.52 26.27 -9.48
N SER A 134 20.03 25.27 -10.18
CA SER A 134 19.23 24.10 -10.56
C SER A 134 18.86 23.29 -9.33
N ARG A 135 17.80 22.49 -9.44
CA ARG A 135 17.25 21.71 -8.32
C ARG A 135 17.11 20.25 -8.68
N SER A 136 17.43 19.40 -7.71
CA SER A 136 17.14 17.97 -7.77
C SER A 136 16.26 17.61 -6.61
N THR A 137 15.07 17.09 -6.88
CA THR A 137 14.07 16.70 -5.90
C THR A 137 13.89 15.18 -5.96
N THR A 138 14.07 14.52 -4.84
CA THR A 138 13.81 13.10 -4.68
C THR A 138 12.66 12.92 -3.69
N PHE A 139 11.72 12.06 -4.00
CA PHE A 139 10.67 11.64 -3.07
C PHE A 139 10.62 10.12 -2.96
N VAL A 140 10.60 9.64 -1.73
CA VAL A 140 10.54 8.21 -1.40
C VAL A 140 9.32 7.97 -0.54
N GLY A 141 8.52 7.00 -0.90
CA GLY A 141 7.28 6.75 -0.19
C GLY A 141 6.83 5.31 -0.19
N THR A 142 5.76 5.09 0.56
CA THR A 142 5.05 3.81 0.64
C THR A 142 3.59 4.00 0.27
N TYR A 143 2.96 2.94 -0.19
CA TYR A 143 1.54 2.90 -0.44
C TYR A 143 0.93 1.63 0.14
N ILE A 144 -0.37 1.71 0.44
CA ILE A 144 -1.21 0.56 0.76
C ILE A 144 -2.45 0.59 -0.13
N THR A 145 -2.83 -0.54 -0.70
CA THR A 145 -4.13 -0.73 -1.35
C THR A 145 -5.11 -1.23 -0.31
N THR A 146 -6.22 -0.51 -0.15
CA THR A 146 -7.20 -0.75 0.92
C THR A 146 -8.45 -1.47 0.43
N GLY A 147 -8.69 -1.52 -0.88
CA GLY A 147 -9.83 -2.20 -1.46
C GLY A 147 -10.00 -1.96 -2.96
N GLY A 148 -11.07 -2.54 -3.49
CA GLY A 148 -11.49 -2.37 -4.88
C GLY A 148 -12.94 -2.77 -5.10
N THR A 149 -13.43 -2.55 -6.32
CA THR A 149 -14.80 -2.89 -6.75
C THR A 149 -14.80 -4.10 -7.68
N GLY A 150 -15.97 -4.65 -7.93
CA GLY A 150 -16.20 -5.73 -8.88
C GLY A 150 -15.26 -6.91 -8.70
N LYS A 151 -14.48 -7.24 -9.71
CA LYS A 151 -13.49 -8.33 -9.68
C LYS A 151 -12.36 -8.10 -8.66
N LEU A 152 -12.14 -6.84 -8.26
CA LEU A 152 -11.09 -6.45 -7.32
C LEU A 152 -11.60 -6.30 -5.88
N ARG A 153 -12.80 -6.79 -5.58
CA ARG A 153 -13.32 -6.79 -4.21
C ARG A 153 -12.38 -7.59 -3.31
N GLY A 154 -12.04 -7.02 -2.14
CA GLY A 154 -11.06 -7.63 -1.22
C GLY A 154 -9.60 -7.37 -1.60
N LEU A 155 -9.32 -6.60 -2.66
CA LEU A 155 -7.96 -6.27 -3.04
C LEU A 155 -7.23 -5.54 -1.90
N LYS A 156 -6.07 -6.04 -1.57
CA LYS A 156 -5.10 -5.46 -0.63
C LYS A 156 -3.74 -5.42 -1.29
N GLY A 157 -2.90 -4.54 -0.82
CA GLY A 157 -1.53 -4.44 -1.33
C GLY A 157 -0.71 -3.46 -0.52
N LEU A 158 0.58 -3.57 -0.68
CA LEU A 158 1.54 -2.64 -0.10
C LEU A 158 2.78 -2.56 -0.98
N GLY A 159 3.46 -1.45 -0.93
CA GLY A 159 4.68 -1.27 -1.68
C GLY A 159 5.35 0.06 -1.40
N ARG A 160 6.36 0.32 -2.20
CA ARG A 160 7.18 1.53 -2.15
C ARG A 160 7.27 2.17 -3.52
N TYR A 161 7.61 3.44 -3.52
CA TYR A 161 7.86 4.18 -4.74
C TYR A 161 8.99 5.21 -4.56
N LEU A 162 9.60 5.51 -5.68
CA LEU A 162 10.66 6.50 -5.81
C LEU A 162 10.29 7.44 -6.96
N GLY A 163 10.50 8.73 -6.77
CA GLY A 163 10.46 9.71 -7.84
C GLY A 163 11.64 10.64 -7.78
N LEU A 164 12.06 11.08 -8.96
CA LEU A 164 13.11 12.05 -9.17
C LEU A 164 12.64 13.12 -10.12
N ALA A 165 12.80 14.39 -9.74
CA ALA A 165 12.57 15.54 -10.61
C ALA A 165 13.79 16.43 -10.62
N GLU A 166 14.27 16.81 -11.81
CA GLU A 166 15.33 17.80 -11.98
C GLU A 166 14.79 19.01 -12.72
N LEU A 167 15.13 20.18 -12.23
CA LEU A 167 14.70 21.47 -12.78
C LEU A 167 15.91 22.38 -13.00
N THR A 168 15.89 23.15 -14.08
CA THR A 168 16.84 24.24 -14.26
C THR A 168 16.65 25.34 -13.21
N ALA A 169 17.55 26.32 -13.16
CA ALA A 169 17.42 27.49 -12.28
C ALA A 169 16.09 28.23 -12.52
N GLU A 170 15.65 28.31 -13.78
CA GLU A 170 14.40 28.96 -14.22
C GLU A 170 13.16 28.08 -13.93
N GLY A 171 13.34 26.87 -13.40
CA GLY A 171 12.24 25.97 -13.02
C GLY A 171 11.71 25.08 -14.15
N LYS A 172 12.40 24.99 -15.29
CA LYS A 172 12.05 24.07 -16.37
C LYS A 172 12.45 22.63 -15.96
N THR A 173 11.52 21.70 -16.05
CA THR A 173 11.79 20.29 -15.79
C THR A 173 12.68 19.71 -16.89
N THR A 174 13.80 19.11 -16.49
CA THR A 174 14.76 18.42 -17.37
C THR A 174 14.70 16.91 -17.21
N ARG A 175 14.27 16.44 -16.04
CA ARG A 175 14.08 15.02 -15.75
C ARG A 175 12.89 14.84 -14.82
N ASN A 176 12.09 13.83 -15.07
CA ASN A 176 11.01 13.42 -14.16
C ASN A 176 10.80 11.92 -14.29
N GLU A 177 11.11 11.21 -13.25
CA GLU A 177 11.01 9.74 -13.22
C GLU A 177 10.17 9.32 -12.03
N TYR A 178 9.36 8.29 -12.22
CA TYR A 178 8.56 7.68 -11.18
C TYR A 178 8.54 6.17 -11.38
N SER A 179 8.84 5.44 -10.32
CA SER A 179 8.73 4.00 -10.29
C SER A 179 8.17 3.52 -8.96
N ALA A 180 7.42 2.45 -9.01
CA ALA A 180 6.83 1.81 -7.84
C ALA A 180 6.91 0.29 -7.96
N GLU A 181 7.02 -0.36 -6.81
CA GLU A 181 7.01 -1.81 -6.70
C GLU A 181 6.34 -2.25 -5.39
N GLY A 182 5.79 -3.45 -5.38
CA GLY A 182 5.14 -4.00 -4.21
C GLY A 182 4.51 -5.35 -4.48
N GLU A 183 3.56 -5.68 -3.64
CA GLU A 183 2.76 -6.89 -3.75
C GLU A 183 1.29 -6.61 -3.50
N TYR A 184 0.43 -7.45 -4.06
CA TYR A 184 -1.01 -7.41 -3.81
C TYR A 184 -1.57 -8.81 -3.61
N TRP A 185 -2.77 -8.89 -3.04
CA TRP A 185 -3.54 -10.13 -2.85
C TRP A 185 -5.03 -9.80 -2.76
N ILE A 186 -5.88 -10.81 -2.89
CA ILE A 186 -7.32 -10.69 -2.67
C ILE A 186 -7.66 -11.34 -1.32
N GLU A 187 -8.21 -10.58 -0.38
CA GLU A 187 -8.82 -11.14 0.84
C GLU A 187 -10.17 -11.78 0.51
N LYS A 188 -10.34 -13.02 0.95
CA LYS A 188 -11.58 -13.80 0.78
C LYS A 188 -12.57 -13.55 1.91
#